data_43148fda9428ee4bb16a85bdef6ff6e6
#
_entry.id   43148fda9428ee4bb16a85bdef6ff6e6
#
_cell.length_a   1.000
_cell.length_b   1.000
_cell.length_c   1.000
_cell.angle_alpha   90.00
_cell.angle_beta   90.00
_cell.angle_gamma   90.00
#
_symmetry.space_group_name_H-M   'P 1'
#
loop_
_entity.id
_entity.type
_entity.pdbx_description
1 polymer ?
#
loop_
_entity_poly.entity_id
_entity_poly.type
_entity_poly.pdbx_seq_one_letter_code
_entity_poly.pdbx_strand_id
1 'polypeptide(L)'
;MSVSQESFKKKLKEKGLKVTNQRLLVLQVLAENKDRHLTAEDIYELVKEDYPEIGLATIYRTVQLVLEMQLVDRINLDDGCVRYEIGETLDGTGKHHHHHLICKTCGKVLPFKDDLLDELERHIEEETGFHVLDHELKFYGQCSECRKKQK
;
A
#
# COMPACT_ATOMS: atom_id res chain seq x y z
N MET A 1 -11.96 -6.04 14.78
CA MET A 1 -12.32 -5.56 13.46
C MET A 1 -13.18 -4.32 13.47
N SER A 2 -14.05 -4.19 14.44
CA SER A 2 -14.88 -2.99 14.59
C SER A 2 -14.06 -1.70 14.69
N VAL A 3 -12.92 -1.74 15.36
CA VAL A 3 -12.03 -0.57 15.51
C VAL A 3 -11.53 -0.08 14.15
N SER A 4 -11.16 -1.02 13.27
CA SER A 4 -10.69 -0.67 11.93
C SER A 4 -11.80 -0.04 11.10
N GLN A 5 -13.01 -0.59 11.17
CA GLN A 5 -14.13 -0.04 10.42
C GLN A 5 -14.50 1.38 10.85
N GLU A 6 -14.49 1.63 12.15
CA GLU A 6 -14.77 2.98 12.66
C GLU A 6 -13.71 3.97 12.21
N SER A 7 -12.45 3.56 12.21
CA SER A 7 -11.36 4.38 11.73
C SER A 7 -11.53 4.71 10.23
N PHE A 8 -11.89 3.72 9.43
CA PHE A 8 -12.11 3.91 7.99
C PHE A 8 -13.30 4.82 7.72
N LYS A 9 -14.40 4.65 8.45
CA LYS A 9 -15.57 5.53 8.35
C LYS A 9 -15.18 6.97 8.62
N LYS A 10 -14.42 7.19 9.68
CA LYS A 10 -13.95 8.51 10.06
C LYS A 10 -13.09 9.14 8.96
N LYS A 11 -12.14 8.36 8.43
CA LYS A 11 -11.25 8.85 7.36
C LYS A 11 -12.02 9.18 6.09
N LEU A 12 -12.96 8.35 5.70
CA LEU A 12 -13.80 8.63 4.53
C LEU A 12 -14.58 9.92 4.72
N LYS A 13 -15.16 10.13 5.88
CA LYS A 13 -15.91 11.35 6.18
C LYS A 13 -15.00 12.58 6.17
N GLU A 14 -13.80 12.47 6.74
CA GLU A 14 -12.83 13.58 6.77
C GLU A 14 -12.41 13.99 5.36
N LYS A 15 -12.38 13.03 4.42
CA LYS A 15 -12.05 13.31 3.02
C LYS A 15 -13.26 13.71 2.19
N GLY A 16 -14.42 13.86 2.81
CA GLY A 16 -15.65 14.26 2.12
C GLY A 16 -16.29 13.15 1.30
N LEU A 17 -15.95 11.91 1.58
CA LEU A 17 -16.47 10.78 0.84
C LEU A 17 -17.64 10.13 1.57
N LYS A 18 -18.59 9.63 0.79
CA LYS A 18 -19.71 8.88 1.32
C LYS A 18 -19.21 7.52 1.82
N VAL A 19 -19.67 7.12 3.00
CA VAL A 19 -19.36 5.80 3.55
C VAL A 19 -20.30 4.79 2.89
N THR A 20 -19.71 3.84 2.17
CA THR A 20 -20.47 2.73 1.55
C THR A 20 -19.87 1.41 1.99
N ASN A 21 -20.69 0.35 1.96
CA ASN A 21 -20.21 -0.98 2.29
C ASN A 21 -19.08 -1.43 1.38
N GLN A 22 -19.13 -1.10 0.11
CA GLN A 22 -18.11 -1.46 -0.86
C GLN A 22 -16.79 -0.84 -0.52
N ARG A 23 -16.76 0.45 -0.16
CA ARG A 23 -15.54 1.16 0.23
C ARG A 23 -14.95 0.59 1.50
N LEU A 24 -15.81 0.30 2.49
CA LEU A 24 -15.36 -0.29 3.74
C LEU A 24 -14.77 -1.68 3.53
N LEU A 25 -15.39 -2.49 2.68
CA LEU A 25 -14.90 -3.84 2.41
C LEU A 25 -13.54 -3.82 1.73
N VAL A 26 -13.32 -2.93 0.79
CA VAL A 26 -12.02 -2.80 0.12
C VAL A 26 -10.94 -2.43 1.13
N LEU A 27 -11.21 -1.43 1.97
CA LEU A 27 -10.25 -1.01 3.00
C LEU A 27 -10.00 -2.11 4.02
N GLN A 28 -11.05 -2.83 4.40
CA GLN A 28 -10.94 -3.93 5.36
C GLN A 28 -10.10 -5.08 4.80
N VAL A 29 -10.31 -5.46 3.55
CA VAL A 29 -9.54 -6.52 2.90
C VAL A 29 -8.06 -6.15 2.86
N LEU A 30 -7.75 -4.91 2.52
CA LEU A 30 -6.37 -4.43 2.50
C LEU A 30 -5.75 -4.43 3.90
N ALA A 31 -6.51 -4.03 4.92
CA ALA A 31 -6.02 -4.01 6.30
C ALA A 31 -5.78 -5.41 6.85
N GLU A 32 -6.63 -6.36 6.51
CA GLU A 32 -6.49 -7.75 6.95
C GLU A 32 -5.34 -8.47 6.26
N ASN A 33 -4.87 -7.94 5.14
CA ASN A 33 -3.81 -8.53 4.34
C ASN A 33 -2.59 -7.60 4.25
N LYS A 34 -2.24 -6.95 5.34
CA LYS A 34 -1.11 -6.00 5.39
C LYS A 34 0.21 -6.60 4.94
N ASP A 35 0.41 -7.89 5.17
CA ASP A 35 1.64 -8.57 4.80
C ASP A 35 1.67 -8.99 3.34
N ARG A 36 0.57 -8.78 2.64
CA ARG A 36 0.44 -9.10 1.22
C ARG A 36 0.20 -7.81 0.45
N HIS A 37 0.75 -7.75 -0.74
CA HIS A 37 0.52 -6.66 -1.67
C HIS A 37 -0.47 -7.16 -2.71
N LEU A 38 -1.70 -6.67 -2.65
CA LEU A 38 -2.82 -7.20 -3.44
C LEU A 38 -3.01 -6.42 -4.73
N THR A 39 -3.23 -7.16 -5.83
CA THR A 39 -3.71 -6.56 -7.08
C THR A 39 -5.20 -6.25 -6.95
N ALA A 40 -5.75 -5.49 -7.89
CA ALA A 40 -7.19 -5.23 -7.91
C ALA A 40 -7.98 -6.54 -8.06
N GLU A 41 -7.46 -7.48 -8.84
CA GLU A 41 -8.05 -8.80 -9.02
C GLU A 41 -8.07 -9.61 -7.73
N ASP A 42 -6.97 -9.55 -6.97
CA ASP A 42 -6.90 -10.20 -5.64
C ASP A 42 -7.95 -9.61 -4.70
N ILE A 43 -8.07 -8.30 -4.68
CA ILE A 43 -9.07 -7.61 -3.85
C ILE A 43 -10.48 -8.06 -4.26
N TYR A 44 -10.72 -8.12 -5.56
CA TYR A 44 -12.01 -8.56 -6.09
C TYR A 44 -12.36 -9.97 -5.60
N GLU A 45 -11.43 -10.91 -5.69
CA GLU A 45 -11.66 -12.28 -5.25
C GLU A 45 -11.99 -12.36 -3.74
N LEU A 46 -11.36 -11.55 -2.94
CA LEU A 46 -11.60 -11.52 -1.49
C LEU A 46 -12.91 -10.82 -1.14
N VAL A 47 -13.21 -9.71 -1.78
CA VAL A 47 -14.46 -8.97 -1.53
C VAL A 47 -15.68 -9.75 -2.03
N LYS A 48 -15.53 -10.47 -3.13
CA LYS A 48 -16.59 -11.25 -3.74
C LYS A 48 -17.16 -12.31 -2.80
N GLU A 49 -16.35 -12.81 -1.87
CA GLU A 49 -16.80 -13.80 -0.89
C GLU A 49 -17.93 -13.26 -0.02
N ASP A 50 -17.82 -11.99 0.38
CA ASP A 50 -18.81 -11.33 1.24
C ASP A 50 -19.85 -10.55 0.42
N TYR A 51 -19.55 -10.22 -0.83
CA TYR A 51 -20.38 -9.39 -1.68
C TYR A 51 -20.36 -9.93 -3.10
N PRO A 52 -21.07 -11.05 -3.35
CA PRO A 52 -20.97 -11.76 -4.64
C PRO A 52 -21.42 -10.95 -5.86
N GLU A 53 -22.21 -9.91 -5.66
CA GLU A 53 -22.73 -9.10 -6.75
C GLU A 53 -21.78 -8.01 -7.23
N ILE A 54 -20.66 -7.80 -6.50
CA ILE A 54 -19.73 -6.74 -6.85
C ILE A 54 -18.99 -7.08 -8.14
N GLY A 55 -18.82 -6.08 -9.00
CA GLY A 55 -18.09 -6.26 -10.25
C GLY A 55 -16.63 -5.79 -10.12
N LEU A 56 -15.78 -6.33 -10.98
CA LEU A 56 -14.37 -5.96 -11.01
C LEU A 56 -14.19 -4.46 -11.30
N ALA A 57 -15.04 -3.90 -12.18
CA ALA A 57 -14.97 -2.46 -12.49
C ALA A 57 -15.25 -1.61 -11.26
N THR A 58 -16.14 -2.05 -10.38
CA THR A 58 -16.42 -1.35 -9.12
C THR A 58 -15.21 -1.39 -8.20
N ILE A 59 -14.49 -2.52 -8.15
CA ILE A 59 -13.25 -2.65 -7.38
C ILE A 59 -12.22 -1.65 -7.90
N TYR A 60 -11.97 -1.59 -9.19
CA TYR A 60 -11.03 -0.65 -9.79
C TYR A 60 -11.37 0.80 -9.44
N ARG A 61 -12.63 1.18 -9.57
CA ARG A 61 -13.07 2.54 -9.26
C ARG A 61 -12.90 2.86 -7.78
N THR A 62 -13.22 1.91 -6.90
CA THR A 62 -13.09 2.10 -5.46
C THR A 62 -11.62 2.22 -5.06
N VAL A 63 -10.76 1.36 -5.59
CA VAL A 63 -9.33 1.41 -5.32
C VAL A 63 -8.74 2.73 -5.80
N GLN A 64 -9.12 3.17 -7.01
CA GLN A 64 -8.65 4.44 -7.55
C GLN A 64 -9.06 5.61 -6.66
N LEU A 65 -10.28 5.60 -6.16
CA LEU A 65 -10.80 6.65 -5.29
C LEU A 65 -10.01 6.72 -3.98
N VAL A 66 -9.82 5.58 -3.31
CA VAL A 66 -9.11 5.56 -2.02
C VAL A 66 -7.61 5.84 -2.21
N LEU A 67 -7.06 5.52 -3.38
CA LEU A 67 -5.69 5.88 -3.74
C LEU A 67 -5.54 7.40 -3.88
N GLU A 68 -6.46 8.05 -4.58
CA GLU A 68 -6.46 9.50 -4.74
C GLU A 68 -6.59 10.22 -3.39
N MET A 69 -7.30 9.60 -2.45
CA MET A 69 -7.47 10.15 -1.10
C MET A 69 -6.32 9.79 -0.16
N GLN A 70 -5.29 9.13 -0.67
CA GLN A 70 -4.11 8.74 0.08
C GLN A 70 -4.39 7.78 1.24
N LEU A 71 -5.47 7.01 1.13
CA LEU A 71 -5.82 5.99 2.12
C LEU A 71 -5.12 4.66 1.84
N VAL A 72 -4.70 4.45 0.61
CA VAL A 72 -3.91 3.28 0.22
C VAL A 72 -2.70 3.76 -0.58
N ASP A 73 -1.67 2.93 -0.62
CA ASP A 73 -0.48 3.17 -1.42
C ASP A 73 -0.45 2.20 -2.59
N ARG A 74 0.12 2.66 -3.68
CA ARG A 74 0.26 1.89 -4.90
C ARG A 74 1.71 1.44 -5.06
N ILE A 75 1.89 0.16 -5.39
CA ILE A 75 3.21 -0.42 -5.58
C ILE A 75 3.29 -0.99 -7.00
N ASN A 76 4.28 -0.53 -7.75
CA ASN A 76 4.57 -1.07 -9.07
C ASN A 76 5.86 -1.89 -8.98
N LEU A 77 5.75 -3.20 -9.19
CA LEU A 77 6.88 -4.12 -9.07
C LEU A 77 7.55 -4.45 -10.41
N ASP A 78 7.18 -3.75 -11.46
CA ASP A 78 7.71 -3.94 -12.82
C ASP A 78 7.45 -5.33 -13.41
N ASP A 79 6.44 -6.02 -12.87
CA ASP A 79 6.01 -7.33 -13.38
C ASP A 79 4.70 -7.24 -14.19
N GLY A 80 4.32 -6.02 -14.55
CA GLY A 80 3.08 -5.76 -15.28
C GLY A 80 1.85 -5.66 -14.39
N CYS A 81 2.00 -5.85 -13.08
CA CYS A 81 0.89 -5.80 -12.13
C CYS A 81 1.07 -4.63 -11.17
N VAL A 82 -0.02 -3.94 -10.91
CA VAL A 82 -0.06 -2.89 -9.89
C VAL A 82 -0.66 -3.50 -8.63
N ARG A 83 -0.01 -3.28 -7.49
CA ARG A 83 -0.46 -3.78 -6.21
C ARG A 83 -0.76 -2.63 -5.27
N TYR A 84 -1.53 -2.90 -4.26
CA TYR A 84 -2.00 -1.90 -3.31
C TYR A 84 -1.80 -2.39 -1.89
N GLU A 85 -1.56 -1.45 -0.98
CA GLU A 85 -1.50 -1.74 0.45
C GLU A 85 -2.14 -0.60 1.22
N ILE A 86 -2.57 -0.88 2.45
CA ILE A 86 -3.18 0.15 3.29
C ILE A 86 -2.13 1.23 3.61
N GLY A 87 -2.55 2.49 3.50
CA GLY A 87 -1.65 3.60 3.76
C GLY A 87 -1.37 3.80 5.23
N GLU A 88 -0.17 4.28 5.54
CA GLU A 88 0.24 4.51 6.92
C GLU A 88 -0.54 5.64 7.59
N THR A 89 -1.16 6.51 6.80
CA THR A 89 -2.02 7.57 7.35
C THR A 89 -3.17 7.01 8.15
N LEU A 90 -3.61 5.78 7.84
CA LEU A 90 -4.67 5.12 8.59
C LEU A 90 -4.19 4.58 9.93
N ASP A 91 -2.88 4.40 10.09
CA ASP A 91 -2.27 3.99 11.35
C ASP A 91 -1.95 5.20 12.24
N GLY A 92 -2.21 6.42 11.76
CA GLY A 92 -1.99 7.63 12.54
C GLY A 92 -0.57 8.18 12.51
N THR A 93 0.34 7.57 11.78
CA THR A 93 1.72 8.02 11.72
C THR A 93 1.95 9.16 10.74
N GLY A 94 1.10 9.28 9.72
CA GLY A 94 1.14 10.37 8.76
C GLY A 94 2.33 10.43 7.83
N LYS A 95 3.26 9.51 7.95
CA LYS A 95 4.45 9.45 7.11
C LYS A 95 4.67 8.06 6.56
N HIS A 96 5.22 8.03 5.36
CA HIS A 96 5.65 6.78 4.75
C HIS A 96 7.00 6.38 5.36
N HIS A 97 7.03 5.27 6.07
CA HIS A 97 8.21 4.86 6.81
C HIS A 97 8.82 3.54 6.38
N HIS A 98 8.32 2.93 5.33
CA HIS A 98 8.92 1.66 4.91
C HIS A 98 9.28 1.70 3.43
N HIS A 99 10.32 0.97 3.15
CA HIS A 99 10.81 0.76 1.79
C HIS A 99 10.53 -0.70 1.41
N HIS A 100 10.65 -1.01 0.15
CA HIS A 100 10.32 -2.34 -0.33
C HIS A 100 11.55 -3.07 -0.84
N LEU A 101 11.70 -4.33 -0.40
CA LEU A 101 12.72 -5.24 -0.89
C LEU A 101 12.02 -6.26 -1.79
N ILE A 102 12.38 -6.27 -3.06
CA ILE A 102 11.71 -7.07 -4.07
C ILE A 102 12.64 -8.19 -4.53
N CYS A 103 12.23 -9.45 -4.29
CA CYS A 103 12.98 -10.59 -4.78
C CYS A 103 12.64 -10.84 -6.25
N LYS A 104 13.64 -10.72 -7.12
CA LYS A 104 13.46 -10.96 -8.54
C LYS A 104 13.23 -12.44 -8.88
N THR A 105 13.62 -13.33 -8.00
CA THR A 105 13.52 -14.76 -8.25
C THR A 105 12.14 -15.32 -7.90
N CYS A 106 11.62 -15.01 -6.72
CA CYS A 106 10.33 -15.54 -6.27
C CYS A 106 9.20 -14.52 -6.20
N GLY A 107 9.49 -13.24 -6.44
CA GLY A 107 8.50 -12.18 -6.43
C GLY A 107 8.09 -11.70 -5.04
N LYS A 108 8.71 -12.22 -3.98
CA LYS A 108 8.40 -11.82 -2.61
C LYS A 108 8.73 -10.37 -2.39
N VAL A 109 7.85 -9.66 -1.69
CA VAL A 109 8.05 -8.26 -1.33
C VAL A 109 8.14 -8.17 0.19
N LEU A 110 9.23 -7.62 0.68
CA LEU A 110 9.48 -7.47 2.11
C LEU A 110 9.54 -5.98 2.46
N PRO A 111 8.94 -5.58 3.58
CA PRO A 111 9.11 -4.20 4.06
C PRO A 111 10.44 -4.03 4.76
N PHE A 112 10.97 -2.81 4.68
CA PHE A 112 12.18 -2.43 5.41
C PHE A 112 11.93 -1.04 5.99
N LYS A 113 11.95 -0.93 7.29
CA LYS A 113 11.51 0.28 8.00
C LYS A 113 12.63 1.20 8.50
N ASP A 114 13.86 0.90 8.15
CA ASP A 114 14.98 1.72 8.61
C ASP A 114 15.00 3.06 7.86
N ASP A 115 15.04 4.15 8.59
CA ASP A 115 14.92 5.48 8.00
C ASP A 115 16.29 6.17 7.93
N LEU A 116 17.16 5.65 7.09
CA LEU A 116 18.47 6.20 6.84
C LEU A 116 18.45 7.37 5.86
N LEU A 117 17.29 7.67 5.29
CA LEU A 117 17.18 8.68 4.25
C LEU A 117 16.94 10.10 4.78
N ASP A 118 16.66 10.26 6.06
CA ASP A 118 16.48 11.58 6.65
C ASP A 118 17.73 12.45 6.50
N GLU A 119 18.89 11.86 6.70
CA GLU A 119 20.15 12.58 6.52
C GLU A 119 20.39 12.96 5.06
N LEU A 120 20.04 12.04 4.15
CA LEU A 120 20.16 12.29 2.73
C LEU A 120 19.23 13.42 2.30
N GLU A 121 18.00 13.42 2.77
CA GLU A 121 17.03 14.48 2.46
C GLU A 121 17.53 15.84 2.97
N ARG A 122 18.06 15.87 4.16
CA ARG A 122 18.63 17.10 4.72
C ARG A 122 19.84 17.58 3.91
N HIS A 123 20.69 16.66 3.50
CA HIS A 123 21.85 16.98 2.66
C HIS A 123 21.42 17.55 1.31
N ILE A 124 20.40 16.99 0.70
CA ILE A 124 19.84 17.50 -0.55
C ILE A 124 19.37 18.94 -0.38
N GLU A 125 18.66 19.21 0.71
CA GLU A 125 18.15 20.56 0.99
C GLU A 125 19.28 21.56 1.22
N GLU A 126 20.31 21.17 1.97
CA GLU A 126 21.45 22.03 2.25
C GLU A 126 22.26 22.33 0.98
N GLU A 127 22.46 21.35 0.13
CA GLU A 127 23.29 21.50 -1.08
C GLU A 127 22.57 22.20 -2.22
N THR A 128 21.28 21.98 -2.37
CA THR A 128 20.53 22.43 -3.55
C THR A 128 19.42 23.40 -3.24
N GLY A 129 19.02 23.54 -1.98
CA GLY A 129 17.83 24.30 -1.61
C GLY A 129 16.52 23.60 -1.94
N PHE A 130 16.59 22.36 -2.43
CA PHE A 130 15.42 21.57 -2.80
C PHE A 130 14.78 20.98 -1.55
N HIS A 131 13.52 21.30 -1.31
CA HIS A 131 12.78 20.78 -0.18
C HIS A 131 12.12 19.44 -0.56
N VAL A 132 12.58 18.36 0.07
CA VAL A 132 12.05 17.02 -0.20
C VAL A 132 10.77 16.82 0.60
N LEU A 133 9.67 16.54 -0.10
CA LEU A 133 8.38 16.26 0.54
C LEU A 133 8.18 14.78 0.82
N ASP A 134 8.72 13.92 -0.03
CA ASP A 134 8.55 12.48 0.07
C ASP A 134 9.62 11.80 -0.78
N HIS A 135 9.81 10.53 -0.53
CA HIS A 135 10.71 9.70 -1.34
C HIS A 135 10.14 8.29 -1.46
N GLU A 136 10.62 7.59 -2.48
CA GLU A 136 10.26 6.19 -2.71
C GLU A 136 11.54 5.43 -2.96
N LEU A 137 11.68 4.28 -2.30
CA LEU A 137 12.88 3.47 -2.43
C LEU A 137 12.50 2.01 -2.57
N LYS A 138 13.02 1.38 -3.61
CA LYS A 138 12.84 -0.04 -3.87
C LYS A 138 14.20 -0.67 -4.10
N PHE A 139 14.42 -1.81 -3.48
CA PHE A 139 15.63 -2.60 -3.72
C PHE A 139 15.24 -3.89 -4.45
N TYR A 140 15.97 -4.20 -5.47
CA TYR A 140 15.77 -5.40 -6.27
C TYR A 140 16.92 -6.35 -6.03
N GLY A 141 16.61 -7.60 -5.72
CA GLY A 141 17.65 -8.58 -5.41
C GLY A 141 17.08 -9.95 -5.20
N GLN A 142 17.69 -10.70 -4.30
CA GLN A 142 17.23 -12.04 -3.96
C GLN A 142 17.00 -12.13 -2.46
N CYS A 143 15.86 -12.71 -2.06
CA CYS A 143 15.58 -12.93 -0.65
C CYS A 143 16.53 -14.04 -0.12
N SER A 144 16.61 -14.16 1.20
CA SER A 144 17.53 -15.11 1.84
C SER A 144 17.27 -16.55 1.41
N GLU A 145 16.01 -16.89 1.22
CA GLU A 145 15.64 -18.26 0.79
C GLU A 145 16.10 -18.57 -0.63
N CYS A 146 15.88 -17.63 -1.56
CA CYS A 146 16.31 -17.81 -2.95
C CYS A 146 17.82 -17.82 -3.09
N ARG A 147 18.50 -17.01 -2.30
CA ARG A 147 19.96 -16.98 -2.28
C ARG A 147 20.53 -18.32 -1.83
N LYS A 148 19.91 -18.95 -0.83
CA LYS A 148 20.34 -20.26 -0.35
C LYS A 148 20.11 -21.37 -1.37
N LYS A 149 19.06 -21.26 -2.18
CA LYS A 149 18.73 -22.26 -3.19
C LYS A 149 19.66 -22.24 -4.40
N GLN A 150 20.48 -21.22 -4.56
CA GLN A 150 21.36 -21.06 -5.71
C GLN A 150 22.72 -21.72 -5.57
N LYS A 151 22.90 -22.57 -4.60
CA LYS A 151 24.18 -23.30 -4.50
C LYS A 151 24.13 -24.56 -5.31
#